data_81acd2857f569b2864520a4c3147d3f4
#
_entry.id   81acd2857f569b2864520a4c3147d3f4
#
_cell.length_a   1.000
_cell.length_b   1.000
_cell.length_c   1.000
_cell.angle_alpha   90.00
_cell.angle_beta   90.00
_cell.angle_gamma   90.00
#
_symmetry.space_group_name_H-M   'P 1'
#
loop_
_entity.id
_entity.type
_entity.pdbx_description
1 polymer ?
#
loop_
_entity_poly.entity_id
_entity_poly.type
_entity_poly.pdbx_seq_one_letter_code
_entity_poly.pdbx_strand_id
1 'polypeptide(L)'
;MTHDDFIATLEKYSAELSAILVRFNKTRDSLSISQGDDARFREIGVELIDLFRDELIDGLHHAKITADYFNDATRNFSGSPSYRGVENVRGVANAVLARVKRSAASLKSAQVSPGSPTAPERVEALYRIGERFHLVAKQLRIRRETRPTLDVNDEYDVQDLFHSLLRIPFDDVRPEEWTPSYAGGASRVDFLLPEIEAVVEIKKSRPGLTARQLGEQLIIDIAKYKKHPNCRTLFCFVYDPDGRIANPRGIESDLNANQDDLTVRVLIAP
;
A
#
# COMPACT_ATOMS: atom_id res chain seq x y z
N MET A 1 4.46 12.83 -12.80
CA MET A 1 3.72 13.71 -13.74
C MET A 1 3.27 14.97 -13.02
N THR A 2 3.15 16.15 -13.66
CA THR A 2 2.61 17.34 -12.98
C THR A 2 1.09 17.23 -12.79
N HIS A 3 0.53 18.02 -11.86
CA HIS A 3 -0.92 18.08 -11.64
C HIS A 3 -1.70 18.46 -12.92
N ASP A 4 -1.19 19.44 -13.66
CA ASP A 4 -1.82 19.89 -14.87
C ASP A 4 -1.71 18.87 -16.01
N ASP A 5 -0.58 18.16 -16.13
CA ASP A 5 -0.41 17.07 -17.10
C ASP A 5 -1.36 15.91 -16.81
N PHE A 6 -1.56 15.57 -15.53
CA PHE A 6 -2.50 14.52 -15.13
C PHE A 6 -3.93 14.88 -15.49
N ILE A 7 -4.36 16.12 -15.18
CA ILE A 7 -5.69 16.62 -15.55
C ILE A 7 -5.86 16.58 -17.07
N ALA A 8 -4.91 17.14 -17.84
CA ALA A 8 -4.97 17.17 -19.29
C ALA A 8 -5.07 15.77 -19.91
N THR A 9 -4.34 14.81 -19.35
CA THR A 9 -4.38 13.40 -19.78
C THR A 9 -5.74 12.77 -19.51
N LEU A 10 -6.33 12.98 -18.32
CA LEU A 10 -7.65 12.47 -18.00
C LEU A 10 -8.77 13.13 -18.82
N GLU A 11 -8.67 14.43 -19.06
CA GLU A 11 -9.62 15.14 -19.93
C GLU A 11 -9.60 14.58 -21.35
N LYS A 12 -8.40 14.33 -21.89
CA LYS A 12 -8.20 13.68 -23.19
C LYS A 12 -8.88 12.32 -23.24
N TYR A 13 -8.58 11.43 -22.28
CA TYR A 13 -9.19 10.09 -22.27
C TYR A 13 -10.70 10.12 -22.07
N SER A 14 -11.21 10.98 -21.19
CA SER A 14 -12.65 11.17 -21.01
C SER A 14 -13.36 11.65 -22.28
N ALA A 15 -12.73 12.58 -23.01
CA ALA A 15 -13.24 13.08 -24.29
C ALA A 15 -13.25 11.97 -25.36
N GLU A 16 -12.16 11.19 -25.46
CA GLU A 16 -12.07 10.06 -26.39
C GLU A 16 -13.09 8.97 -26.09
N LEU A 17 -13.25 8.59 -24.82
CA LEU A 17 -14.29 7.64 -24.40
C LEU A 17 -15.70 8.15 -24.70
N SER A 18 -15.93 9.44 -24.52
CA SER A 18 -17.21 10.09 -24.89
C SER A 18 -17.45 10.04 -26.38
N ALA A 19 -16.43 10.29 -27.19
CA ALA A 19 -16.51 10.19 -28.64
C ALA A 19 -16.78 8.75 -29.11
N ILE A 20 -16.16 7.75 -28.49
CA ILE A 20 -16.43 6.32 -28.74
C ILE A 20 -17.89 6.00 -28.43
N LEU A 21 -18.44 6.45 -27.31
CA LEU A 21 -19.85 6.23 -26.93
C LEU A 21 -20.82 6.83 -27.95
N VAL A 22 -20.52 7.99 -28.51
CA VAL A 22 -21.33 8.63 -29.54
C VAL A 22 -21.31 7.85 -30.87
N ARG A 23 -20.19 7.19 -31.20
CA ARG A 23 -20.01 6.43 -32.44
C ARG A 23 -20.54 4.99 -32.37
N PHE A 24 -21.08 4.54 -31.23
CA PHE A 24 -21.73 3.23 -31.16
C PHE A 24 -22.88 3.13 -32.19
N ASN A 25 -22.82 2.14 -33.05
CA ASN A 25 -23.88 1.86 -34.01
C ASN A 25 -25.06 1.22 -33.34
N LYS A 26 -26.21 1.87 -33.43
CA LYS A 26 -27.47 1.36 -32.88
C LYS A 26 -28.27 0.70 -34.00
N THR A 27 -28.45 -0.61 -33.93
CA THR A 27 -29.43 -1.37 -34.70
C THR A 27 -30.65 -1.63 -33.87
N ARG A 28 -31.74 -2.26 -34.46
CA ARG A 28 -33.00 -2.53 -33.73
C ARG A 28 -32.77 -3.36 -32.44
N ASP A 29 -31.80 -4.27 -32.46
CA ASP A 29 -31.60 -5.26 -31.40
C ASP A 29 -30.19 -5.25 -30.78
N SER A 30 -29.25 -4.37 -31.19
CA SER A 30 -27.89 -4.34 -30.70
C SER A 30 -27.23 -3.00 -30.79
N LEU A 31 -26.25 -2.81 -29.89
CA LEU A 31 -25.26 -1.71 -29.93
C LEU A 31 -23.91 -2.34 -30.28
N SER A 32 -23.25 -1.86 -31.33
CA SER A 32 -21.96 -2.35 -31.78
C SER A 32 -20.94 -1.22 -31.87
N ILE A 33 -19.68 -1.58 -31.64
CA ILE A 33 -18.51 -0.69 -31.71
C ILE A 33 -17.70 -0.98 -32.98
N SER A 34 -17.09 0.01 -33.57
CA SER A 34 -16.16 -0.19 -34.69
C SER A 34 -14.86 -0.84 -34.20
N GLN A 35 -14.15 -1.55 -35.11
CA GLN A 35 -12.88 -2.18 -34.76
C GLN A 35 -11.81 -1.17 -34.31
N GLY A 36 -11.80 0.03 -34.88
CA GLY A 36 -10.88 1.09 -34.48
C GLY A 36 -11.20 1.65 -33.09
N ASP A 37 -12.49 1.82 -32.77
CA ASP A 37 -12.92 2.28 -31.46
C ASP A 37 -12.72 1.20 -30.38
N ASP A 38 -12.88 -0.08 -30.71
CA ASP A 38 -12.56 -1.21 -29.81
C ASP A 38 -11.07 -1.20 -29.45
N ALA A 39 -10.19 -1.13 -30.44
CA ALA A 39 -8.76 -1.07 -30.22
C ALA A 39 -8.38 0.14 -29.33
N ARG A 40 -8.93 1.31 -29.63
CA ARG A 40 -8.64 2.51 -28.85
C ARG A 40 -9.20 2.45 -27.42
N PHE A 41 -10.37 1.87 -27.22
CA PHE A 41 -10.90 1.64 -25.87
C PHE A 41 -9.99 0.75 -25.04
N ARG A 42 -9.42 -0.31 -25.65
CA ARG A 42 -8.48 -1.21 -24.96
C ARG A 42 -7.19 -0.51 -24.55
N GLU A 43 -6.63 0.30 -25.43
CA GLU A 43 -5.47 1.13 -25.12
C GLU A 43 -5.74 2.07 -23.94
N ILE A 44 -6.82 2.87 -24.02
CA ILE A 44 -7.21 3.80 -22.95
C ILE A 44 -7.45 3.07 -21.64
N GLY A 45 -8.07 1.89 -21.66
CA GLY A 45 -8.32 1.11 -20.46
C GLY A 45 -7.05 0.72 -19.72
N VAL A 46 -6.03 0.24 -20.46
CA VAL A 46 -4.72 -0.11 -19.89
C VAL A 46 -4.00 1.14 -19.39
N GLU A 47 -3.95 2.19 -20.22
CA GLU A 47 -3.30 3.47 -19.88
C GLU A 47 -3.93 4.11 -18.61
N LEU A 48 -5.26 4.04 -18.44
CA LEU A 48 -5.93 4.54 -17.23
C LEU A 48 -5.61 3.72 -15.99
N ILE A 49 -5.54 2.39 -16.11
CA ILE A 49 -5.18 1.51 -15.00
C ILE A 49 -3.77 1.85 -14.50
N ASP A 50 -2.81 1.96 -15.42
CA ASP A 50 -1.44 2.30 -15.10
C ASP A 50 -1.33 3.73 -14.55
N LEU A 51 -1.99 4.70 -15.18
CA LEU A 51 -2.02 6.10 -14.75
C LEU A 51 -2.54 6.24 -13.32
N PHE A 52 -3.64 5.56 -12.98
CA PHE A 52 -4.20 5.63 -11.63
C PHE A 52 -3.27 4.97 -10.62
N ARG A 53 -2.76 3.77 -10.92
CA ARG A 53 -1.84 3.05 -10.04
C ARG A 53 -0.59 3.87 -9.71
N ASP A 54 -0.03 4.54 -10.71
CA ASP A 54 1.28 5.17 -10.60
C ASP A 54 1.21 6.59 -10.03
N GLU A 55 0.14 7.34 -10.32
CA GLU A 55 0.04 8.76 -9.98
C GLU A 55 -0.87 9.11 -8.80
N LEU A 56 -1.86 8.26 -8.47
CA LEU A 56 -2.79 8.53 -7.36
C LEU A 56 -2.31 7.88 -6.05
N ILE A 57 -2.57 8.52 -4.92
CA ILE A 57 -2.28 8.00 -3.58
C ILE A 57 -3.05 6.71 -3.31
N ASP A 58 -4.35 6.69 -3.65
CA ASP A 58 -5.23 5.53 -3.59
C ASP A 58 -5.33 4.81 -4.95
N GLY A 59 -4.24 4.89 -5.73
CA GLY A 59 -4.18 4.46 -7.12
C GLY A 59 -4.53 3.00 -7.33
N LEU A 60 -4.13 2.10 -6.44
CA LEU A 60 -4.47 0.68 -6.51
C LEU A 60 -5.99 0.45 -6.45
N HIS A 61 -6.72 1.21 -5.64
CA HIS A 61 -8.19 1.12 -5.56
C HIS A 61 -8.84 1.53 -6.89
N HIS A 62 -8.45 2.68 -7.43
CA HIS A 62 -9.00 3.18 -8.70
C HIS A 62 -8.57 2.34 -9.90
N ALA A 63 -7.31 1.87 -9.93
CA ALA A 63 -6.82 0.95 -10.94
C ALA A 63 -7.62 -0.36 -10.94
N LYS A 64 -7.89 -0.93 -9.76
CA LYS A 64 -8.69 -2.16 -9.61
C LYS A 64 -10.12 -1.98 -10.12
N ILE A 65 -10.82 -0.92 -9.69
CA ILE A 65 -12.19 -0.63 -10.16
C ILE A 65 -12.21 -0.46 -11.68
N THR A 66 -11.23 0.25 -12.24
CA THR A 66 -11.11 0.44 -13.68
C THR A 66 -10.88 -0.88 -14.39
N ALA A 67 -9.98 -1.74 -13.87
CA ALA A 67 -9.71 -3.06 -14.41
C ALA A 67 -10.95 -3.98 -14.37
N ASP A 68 -11.71 -3.94 -13.26
CA ASP A 68 -12.94 -4.72 -13.13
C ASP A 68 -13.98 -4.30 -14.18
N TYR A 69 -14.24 -3.00 -14.36
CA TYR A 69 -15.14 -2.49 -15.40
C TYR A 69 -14.62 -2.74 -16.82
N PHE A 70 -13.33 -2.63 -17.04
CA PHE A 70 -12.69 -2.92 -18.31
C PHE A 70 -12.84 -4.41 -18.69
N ASN A 71 -12.59 -5.30 -17.74
CA ASN A 71 -12.78 -6.75 -17.93
C ASN A 71 -14.24 -7.10 -18.19
N ASP A 72 -15.16 -6.52 -17.43
CA ASP A 72 -16.61 -6.73 -17.65
C ASP A 72 -17.06 -6.20 -19.01
N ALA A 73 -16.49 -5.08 -19.47
CA ALA A 73 -16.77 -4.51 -20.78
C ALA A 73 -16.41 -5.48 -21.92
N THR A 74 -15.30 -6.21 -21.78
CA THR A 74 -14.69 -7.05 -22.83
C THR A 74 -15.04 -8.55 -22.71
N ARG A 75 -15.63 -8.97 -21.59
CA ARG A 75 -15.96 -10.36 -21.25
C ARG A 75 -17.30 -10.85 -21.81
N ASN A 76 -17.74 -10.35 -22.94
CA ASN A 76 -18.98 -10.80 -23.57
C ASN A 76 -18.71 -11.80 -24.68
N PHE A 77 -19.77 -12.47 -25.15
CA PHE A 77 -19.70 -13.50 -26.19
C PHE A 77 -19.12 -12.99 -27.53
N SER A 78 -19.25 -11.70 -27.81
CA SER A 78 -18.72 -11.08 -29.05
C SER A 78 -17.25 -10.67 -28.91
N GLY A 79 -16.69 -10.64 -27.69
CA GLY A 79 -15.35 -10.15 -27.42
C GLY A 79 -15.16 -8.63 -27.61
N SER A 80 -16.20 -7.93 -28.05
CA SER A 80 -16.17 -6.48 -28.27
C SER A 80 -16.70 -5.72 -27.06
N PRO A 81 -16.16 -4.53 -26.73
CA PRO A 81 -16.63 -3.74 -25.60
C PRO A 81 -18.12 -3.41 -25.66
N SER A 82 -18.80 -3.59 -24.53
CA SER A 82 -20.19 -3.18 -24.39
C SER A 82 -20.30 -1.66 -24.17
N TYR A 83 -21.39 -1.03 -24.64
CA TYR A 83 -21.66 0.39 -24.40
C TYR A 83 -21.58 0.74 -22.91
N ARG A 84 -22.24 -0.04 -22.06
CA ARG A 84 -22.25 0.16 -20.60
C ARG A 84 -20.85 0.01 -19.98
N GLY A 85 -20.03 -0.89 -20.51
CA GLY A 85 -18.66 -1.08 -20.04
C GLY A 85 -17.78 0.15 -20.33
N VAL A 86 -17.88 0.70 -21.56
CA VAL A 86 -17.20 1.95 -21.92
C VAL A 86 -17.69 3.11 -21.05
N GLU A 87 -19.00 3.21 -20.81
CA GLU A 87 -19.60 4.23 -19.96
C GLU A 87 -19.09 4.14 -18.50
N ASN A 88 -18.98 2.93 -17.95
CA ASN A 88 -18.48 2.71 -16.60
C ASN A 88 -17.01 3.14 -16.48
N VAL A 89 -16.14 2.74 -17.41
CA VAL A 89 -14.72 3.16 -17.42
C VAL A 89 -14.61 4.70 -17.51
N ARG A 90 -15.38 5.34 -18.40
CA ARG A 90 -15.46 6.79 -18.46
C ARG A 90 -15.95 7.42 -17.16
N GLY A 91 -16.92 6.79 -16.50
CA GLY A 91 -17.45 7.22 -15.20
C GLY A 91 -16.37 7.31 -14.14
N VAL A 92 -15.51 6.29 -14.05
CA VAL A 92 -14.35 6.29 -13.12
C VAL A 92 -13.38 7.41 -13.48
N ALA A 93 -13.02 7.56 -14.76
CA ALA A 93 -12.11 8.62 -15.19
C ALA A 93 -12.64 10.01 -14.83
N ASN A 94 -13.94 10.26 -15.03
CA ASN A 94 -14.58 11.53 -14.67
C ASN A 94 -14.65 11.77 -13.17
N ALA A 95 -14.91 10.74 -12.37
CA ALA A 95 -14.93 10.84 -10.92
C ALA A 95 -13.55 11.20 -10.36
N VAL A 96 -12.48 10.55 -10.87
CA VAL A 96 -11.11 10.86 -10.51
C VAL A 96 -10.74 12.28 -10.97
N LEU A 97 -11.07 12.66 -12.21
CA LEU A 97 -10.83 14.00 -12.74
C LEU A 97 -11.48 15.09 -11.87
N ALA A 98 -12.74 14.91 -11.50
CA ALA A 98 -13.46 15.85 -10.64
C ALA A 98 -12.84 15.95 -9.23
N ARG A 99 -12.31 14.86 -8.71
CA ARG A 99 -11.61 14.83 -7.44
C ARG A 99 -10.27 15.56 -7.49
N VAL A 100 -9.45 15.25 -8.49
CA VAL A 100 -8.12 15.86 -8.66
C VAL A 100 -8.22 17.35 -8.94
N LYS A 101 -9.19 17.80 -9.73
CA LYS A 101 -9.48 19.24 -9.93
C LYS A 101 -9.83 19.97 -8.63
N ARG A 102 -10.47 19.30 -7.67
CA ARG A 102 -10.79 19.90 -6.37
C ARG A 102 -9.59 19.93 -5.42
N SER A 103 -8.68 18.98 -5.53
CA SER A 103 -7.52 18.87 -4.65
C SER A 103 -6.37 18.14 -5.32
N ALA A 104 -5.29 18.85 -5.55
CA ALA A 104 -4.02 18.28 -6.01
C ALA A 104 -3.44 17.26 -5.00
N ALA A 105 -3.82 17.34 -3.71
CA ALA A 105 -3.38 16.42 -2.67
C ALA A 105 -3.73 14.93 -2.94
N SER A 106 -4.55 14.65 -3.96
CA SER A 106 -4.84 13.28 -4.38
C SER A 106 -3.74 12.64 -5.23
N LEU A 107 -2.77 13.42 -5.72
CA LEU A 107 -1.65 12.95 -6.52
C LEU A 107 -0.42 12.69 -5.66
N LYS A 108 0.30 11.61 -5.96
CA LYS A 108 1.60 11.31 -5.32
C LYS A 108 2.60 12.45 -5.52
N SER A 109 2.60 13.08 -6.70
CA SER A 109 3.46 14.23 -7.01
C SER A 109 3.16 15.49 -6.21
N ALA A 110 1.92 15.70 -5.77
CA ALA A 110 1.54 16.87 -4.97
C ALA A 110 1.97 16.77 -3.51
N GLN A 111 2.28 15.56 -3.04
CA GLN A 111 2.83 15.34 -1.71
C GLN A 111 4.35 15.59 -1.65
N VAL A 112 5.00 15.76 -2.79
CA VAL A 112 6.41 16.18 -2.86
C VAL A 112 6.48 17.71 -2.76
N SER A 113 6.17 18.25 -1.60
CA SER A 113 6.61 19.61 -1.25
C SER A 113 8.14 19.64 -1.28
N PRO A 114 8.80 20.72 -1.73
CA PRO A 114 10.25 20.85 -1.57
C PRO A 114 10.61 20.67 -0.10
N GLY A 115 11.18 19.51 0.25
CA GLY A 115 11.47 19.12 1.64
C GLY A 115 10.65 17.94 2.19
N SER A 116 9.65 17.41 1.48
CA SER A 116 8.97 16.17 1.89
C SER A 116 9.89 14.96 1.64
N PRO A 117 10.03 14.05 2.62
CA PRO A 117 10.89 12.88 2.48
C PRO A 117 10.47 11.99 1.29
N THR A 118 11.43 11.54 0.52
CA THR A 118 11.22 10.55 -0.55
C THR A 118 10.87 9.18 0.02
N ALA A 119 10.35 8.25 -0.80
CA ALA A 119 10.04 6.89 -0.34
C ALA A 119 11.27 6.19 0.30
N PRO A 120 12.50 6.27 -0.24
CA PRO A 120 13.70 5.76 0.45
C PRO A 120 13.97 6.43 1.80
N GLU A 121 13.80 7.74 1.91
CA GLU A 121 13.98 8.47 3.18
C GLU A 121 12.92 8.09 4.22
N ARG A 122 11.70 7.81 3.79
CA ARG A 122 10.62 7.32 4.67
C ARG A 122 10.89 5.89 5.15
N VAL A 123 11.42 5.01 4.30
CA VAL A 123 11.87 3.67 4.70
C VAL A 123 13.02 3.78 5.72
N GLU A 124 13.96 4.69 5.48
CA GLU A 124 15.05 4.96 6.43
C GLU A 124 14.53 5.51 7.76
N ALA A 125 13.49 6.36 7.74
CA ALA A 125 12.83 6.84 8.96
C ALA A 125 12.21 5.69 9.77
N LEU A 126 11.62 4.69 9.09
CA LEU A 126 11.10 3.48 9.73
C LEU A 126 12.21 2.69 10.45
N TYR A 127 13.37 2.53 9.81
CA TYR A 127 14.55 1.92 10.45
C TYR A 127 15.00 2.68 11.69
N ARG A 128 15.11 4.00 11.59
CA ARG A 128 15.52 4.85 12.71
C ARG A 128 14.57 4.77 13.90
N ILE A 129 13.27 4.61 13.65
CA ILE A 129 12.29 4.37 14.71
C ILE A 129 12.65 3.08 15.46
N GLY A 130 12.87 1.99 14.73
CA GLY A 130 13.22 0.70 15.33
C GLY A 130 14.54 0.76 16.10
N GLU A 131 15.62 1.31 15.52
CA GLU A 131 16.94 1.43 16.16
C GLU A 131 16.91 2.28 17.42
N ARG A 132 16.05 3.30 17.46
CA ARG A 132 15.95 4.23 18.59
C ARG A 132 14.81 3.92 19.55
N PHE A 133 14.03 2.89 19.27
CA PHE A 133 12.84 2.53 20.03
C PHE A 133 13.15 2.39 21.53
N HIS A 134 14.21 1.64 21.87
CA HIS A 134 14.60 1.43 23.26
C HIS A 134 14.98 2.74 23.98
N LEU A 135 15.65 3.64 23.29
CA LEU A 135 16.02 4.94 23.85
C LEU A 135 14.78 5.77 24.20
N VAL A 136 13.76 5.73 23.33
CA VAL A 136 12.47 6.41 23.58
C VAL A 136 11.74 5.75 24.75
N ALA A 137 11.60 4.41 24.75
CA ALA A 137 10.98 3.66 25.83
C ALA A 137 11.66 3.94 27.18
N LYS A 138 13.01 3.96 27.19
CA LYS A 138 13.79 4.30 28.37
C LYS A 138 13.56 5.75 28.82
N GLN A 139 13.51 6.71 27.89
CA GLN A 139 13.29 8.12 28.21
C GLN A 139 11.89 8.35 28.79
N LEU A 140 10.88 7.64 28.33
CA LEU A 140 9.52 7.72 28.87
C LEU A 140 9.44 7.29 30.36
N ARG A 141 10.33 6.41 30.81
CA ARG A 141 10.42 5.99 32.21
C ARG A 141 11.10 7.04 33.10
N ILE A 142 11.90 7.94 32.52
CA ILE A 142 12.58 9.01 33.26
C ILE A 142 11.64 10.19 33.42
N ARG A 143 10.72 10.11 34.37
CA ARG A 143 9.75 11.17 34.64
C ARG A 143 10.01 11.83 35.98
N ARG A 144 9.70 13.14 36.05
CA ARG A 144 9.75 13.87 37.31
C ARG A 144 8.65 13.36 38.24
N GLU A 145 9.01 13.14 39.50
CA GLU A 145 8.11 12.60 40.51
C GLU A 145 7.57 11.22 40.06
N THR A 146 6.78 10.55 40.79
CA THR A 146 6.23 9.22 40.48
C THR A 146 5.08 9.28 39.47
N ARG A 147 5.21 10.05 38.39
CA ARG A 147 4.15 10.17 37.38
C ARG A 147 4.02 8.88 36.56
N PRO A 148 2.80 8.43 36.29
CA PRO A 148 2.58 7.28 35.41
C PRO A 148 3.25 7.47 34.06
N THR A 149 3.77 6.40 33.50
CA THR A 149 4.35 6.34 32.17
C THR A 149 3.90 5.08 31.45
N LEU A 150 4.21 5.00 30.14
CA LEU A 150 4.08 3.77 29.41
C LEU A 150 5.24 2.85 29.79
N ASP A 151 4.93 1.70 30.36
CA ASP A 151 5.87 0.58 30.54
C ASP A 151 5.67 -0.41 29.41
N VAL A 152 6.77 -0.74 28.71
CA VAL A 152 6.73 -1.65 27.57
C VAL A 152 6.93 -3.08 28.07
N ASN A 153 5.85 -3.73 28.51
CA ASN A 153 5.87 -5.05 29.13
C ASN A 153 5.55 -6.17 28.14
N ASP A 154 4.66 -5.93 27.19
CA ASP A 154 4.23 -6.92 26.21
C ASP A 154 4.31 -6.37 24.76
N GLU A 155 3.81 -7.14 23.81
CA GLU A 155 3.84 -6.80 22.39
C GLU A 155 2.87 -5.65 22.05
N TYR A 156 1.75 -5.53 22.76
CA TYR A 156 0.80 -4.45 22.58
C TYR A 156 1.38 -3.09 23.02
N ASP A 157 2.11 -3.07 24.14
CA ASP A 157 2.81 -1.85 24.57
C ASP A 157 3.86 -1.42 23.54
N VAL A 158 4.53 -2.39 22.88
CA VAL A 158 5.46 -2.08 21.76
C VAL A 158 4.69 -1.50 20.59
N GLN A 159 3.55 -2.08 20.21
CA GLN A 159 2.71 -1.58 19.11
C GLN A 159 2.21 -0.16 19.40
N ASP A 160 1.72 0.12 20.60
CA ASP A 160 1.23 1.45 20.99
C ASP A 160 2.31 2.54 20.87
N LEU A 161 3.50 2.26 21.40
CA LEU A 161 4.61 3.20 21.29
C LEU A 161 5.10 3.33 19.85
N PHE A 162 5.21 2.22 19.12
CA PHE A 162 5.65 2.21 17.73
C PHE A 162 4.65 2.98 16.84
N HIS A 163 3.35 2.77 17.04
CA HIS A 163 2.29 3.53 16.35
C HIS A 163 2.45 5.03 16.57
N SER A 164 2.67 5.44 17.82
CA SER A 164 2.87 6.85 18.15
C SER A 164 4.09 7.45 17.43
N LEU A 165 5.18 6.68 17.32
CA LEU A 165 6.39 7.10 16.61
C LEU A 165 6.21 7.13 15.08
N LEU A 166 5.42 6.21 14.51
CA LEU A 166 5.09 6.21 13.09
C LEU A 166 4.34 7.49 12.67
N ARG A 167 3.55 8.10 13.56
CA ARG A 167 2.84 9.36 13.28
C ARG A 167 3.75 10.57 13.07
N ILE A 168 5.04 10.46 13.32
CA ILE A 168 6.01 11.54 13.07
C ILE A 168 6.34 11.63 11.57
N PRO A 169 6.80 10.54 10.89
CA PRO A 169 7.14 10.59 9.47
C PRO A 169 6.01 10.19 8.50
N PHE A 170 4.86 9.66 8.99
CA PHE A 170 3.77 9.16 8.15
C PHE A 170 2.44 9.79 8.50
N ASP A 171 1.72 10.29 7.49
CA ASP A 171 0.39 10.87 7.66
C ASP A 171 -0.69 9.77 7.71
N ASP A 172 -0.57 8.72 6.87
CA ASP A 172 -1.52 7.59 6.82
C ASP A 172 -0.88 6.32 7.43
N VAL A 173 -1.21 6.06 8.69
CA VAL A 173 -0.84 4.83 9.42
C VAL A 173 -2.11 4.07 9.75
N ARG A 174 -2.28 2.86 9.21
CA ARG A 174 -3.48 2.03 9.38
C ARG A 174 -3.19 0.83 10.28
N PRO A 175 -3.61 0.88 11.56
CA PRO A 175 -3.46 -0.25 12.45
C PRO A 175 -4.47 -1.35 12.13
N GLU A 176 -4.12 -2.59 12.41
CA GLU A 176 -4.99 -3.77 12.34
C GLU A 176 -5.76 -3.95 11.01
N GLU A 177 -5.19 -3.53 9.88
CA GLU A 177 -5.85 -3.72 8.59
C GLU A 177 -5.90 -5.20 8.19
N TRP A 178 -7.04 -5.62 7.61
CA TRP A 178 -7.25 -7.00 7.23
C TRP A 178 -6.39 -7.40 6.03
N THR A 179 -5.70 -8.54 6.17
CA THR A 179 -5.02 -9.17 5.03
C THR A 179 -6.00 -10.04 4.23
N PRO A 180 -5.78 -10.20 2.91
CA PRO A 180 -6.49 -11.22 2.15
C PRO A 180 -6.33 -12.61 2.81
N SER A 181 -7.39 -13.40 2.81
CA SER A 181 -7.38 -14.75 3.39
C SER A 181 -6.28 -15.61 2.78
N TYR A 182 -5.43 -16.19 3.62
CA TYR A 182 -4.39 -17.14 3.23
C TYR A 182 -4.58 -18.46 3.98
N ALA A 183 -4.61 -19.58 3.25
CA ALA A 183 -4.82 -20.92 3.78
C ALA A 183 -6.05 -21.04 4.73
N GLY A 184 -7.12 -20.26 4.44
CA GLY A 184 -8.37 -20.28 5.23
C GLY A 184 -8.36 -19.38 6.48
N GLY A 185 -7.26 -18.69 6.75
CA GLY A 185 -7.14 -17.73 7.86
C GLY A 185 -7.11 -16.29 7.36
N ALA A 186 -8.00 -15.42 7.85
CA ALA A 186 -7.82 -13.97 7.76
C ALA A 186 -6.96 -13.54 8.95
N SER A 187 -6.01 -12.65 8.71
CA SER A 187 -5.19 -12.07 9.78
C SER A 187 -5.12 -10.56 9.59
N ARG A 188 -4.74 -9.87 10.64
CA ARG A 188 -4.51 -8.43 10.59
C ARG A 188 -3.02 -8.17 10.53
N VAL A 189 -2.63 -7.09 9.87
CA VAL A 189 -1.28 -6.51 9.96
C VAL A 189 -1.23 -5.63 11.20
N ASP A 190 -0.07 -5.49 11.83
CA ASP A 190 0.03 -4.53 12.92
C ASP A 190 -0.12 -3.11 12.38
N PHE A 191 0.64 -2.76 11.32
CA PHE A 191 0.47 -1.47 10.64
C PHE A 191 0.65 -1.61 9.14
N LEU A 192 -0.23 -0.95 8.37
CA LEU A 192 -0.04 -0.70 6.94
C LEU A 192 0.33 0.77 6.74
N LEU A 193 1.38 1.01 5.97
CA LEU A 193 1.87 2.33 5.55
C LEU A 193 1.68 2.47 4.03
N PRO A 194 0.52 2.95 3.57
CA PRO A 194 0.20 3.00 2.14
C PRO A 194 1.16 3.88 1.34
N GLU A 195 1.70 4.95 1.95
CA GLU A 195 2.58 5.91 1.30
C GLU A 195 3.89 5.30 0.77
N ILE A 196 4.32 4.18 1.34
CA ILE A 196 5.54 3.45 0.96
C ILE A 196 5.27 1.97 0.66
N GLU A 197 3.99 1.59 0.53
CA GLU A 197 3.56 0.20 0.30
C GLU A 197 4.24 -0.78 1.28
N ALA A 198 4.33 -0.38 2.56
CA ALA A 198 4.98 -1.17 3.59
C ALA A 198 3.98 -1.71 4.62
N VAL A 199 4.24 -2.93 5.04
CA VAL A 199 3.66 -3.55 6.22
C VAL A 199 4.71 -3.57 7.32
N VAL A 200 4.31 -3.18 8.53
CA VAL A 200 5.11 -3.30 9.74
C VAL A 200 4.53 -4.42 10.59
N GLU A 201 5.35 -5.37 10.97
CA GLU A 201 5.04 -6.45 11.91
C GLU A 201 5.88 -6.28 13.16
N ILE A 202 5.24 -6.28 14.31
CA ILE A 202 5.88 -6.08 15.61
C ILE A 202 5.96 -7.41 16.36
N LYS A 203 7.09 -7.67 16.98
CA LYS A 203 7.27 -8.79 17.91
C LYS A 203 8.00 -8.30 19.15
N LYS A 204 7.74 -8.93 20.27
CA LYS A 204 8.52 -8.72 21.49
C LYS A 204 9.07 -10.03 22.01
N SER A 205 10.36 -10.04 22.38
CA SER A 205 10.94 -11.18 23.05
C SER A 205 10.30 -11.41 24.43
N ARG A 206 10.14 -12.66 24.80
CA ARG A 206 9.54 -13.07 26.08
C ARG A 206 10.25 -14.29 26.64
N PRO A 207 10.14 -14.57 27.95
CA PRO A 207 10.68 -15.80 28.53
C PRO A 207 10.17 -17.03 27.77
N GLY A 208 11.10 -17.92 27.40
CA GLY A 208 10.78 -19.15 26.67
C GLY A 208 10.70 -19.01 25.14
N LEU A 209 10.72 -17.81 24.58
CA LEU A 209 10.84 -17.63 23.13
C LEU A 209 12.29 -17.84 22.70
N THR A 210 12.53 -18.91 21.95
CA THR A 210 13.87 -19.21 21.42
C THR A 210 14.10 -18.51 20.08
N ALA A 211 15.37 -18.30 19.70
CA ALA A 211 15.76 -17.75 18.40
C ALA A 211 15.15 -18.56 17.23
N ARG A 212 15.09 -19.89 17.35
CA ARG A 212 14.46 -20.78 16.37
C ARG A 212 12.97 -20.49 16.21
N GLN A 213 12.23 -20.41 17.33
CA GLN A 213 10.79 -20.14 17.29
C GLN A 213 10.48 -18.75 16.72
N LEU A 214 11.30 -17.74 17.06
CA LEU A 214 11.20 -16.42 16.45
C LEU A 214 11.40 -16.49 14.93
N GLY A 215 12.46 -17.18 14.47
CA GLY A 215 12.73 -17.37 13.04
C GLY A 215 11.55 -18.06 12.32
N GLU A 216 10.98 -19.11 12.91
CA GLU A 216 9.81 -19.81 12.36
C GLU A 216 8.60 -18.88 12.25
N GLN A 217 8.32 -18.03 13.24
CA GLN A 217 7.25 -17.04 13.20
C GLN A 217 7.46 -16.01 12.08
N LEU A 218 8.67 -15.44 11.98
CA LEU A 218 9.02 -14.47 10.95
C LEU A 218 8.90 -15.06 9.53
N ILE A 219 9.31 -16.32 9.32
CA ILE A 219 9.16 -17.01 8.02
C ILE A 219 7.68 -17.15 7.65
N ILE A 220 6.81 -17.48 8.62
CA ILE A 220 5.37 -17.58 8.40
C ILE A 220 4.80 -16.19 8.02
N ASP A 221 5.19 -15.15 8.73
CA ASP A 221 4.74 -13.78 8.44
C ASP A 221 5.22 -13.32 7.05
N ILE A 222 6.47 -13.58 6.67
CA ILE A 222 7.00 -13.30 5.33
C ILE A 222 6.17 -14.00 4.24
N ALA A 223 5.89 -15.30 4.42
CA ALA A 223 5.11 -16.08 3.45
C ALA A 223 3.67 -15.55 3.30
N LYS A 224 3.08 -15.07 4.38
CA LYS A 224 1.75 -14.45 4.44
C LYS A 224 1.74 -13.11 3.70
N TYR A 225 2.68 -12.22 4.00
CA TYR A 225 2.71 -10.88 3.44
C TYR A 225 3.20 -10.81 2.00
N LYS A 226 3.93 -11.82 1.52
CA LYS A 226 4.29 -11.95 0.09
C LYS A 226 3.06 -11.95 -0.84
N LYS A 227 1.88 -12.30 -0.33
CA LYS A 227 0.62 -12.30 -1.08
C LYS A 227 -0.26 -11.08 -0.84
N HIS A 228 0.19 -10.16 0.00
CA HIS A 228 -0.58 -8.97 0.30
C HIS A 228 -0.44 -7.95 -0.84
N PRO A 229 -1.55 -7.48 -1.46
CA PRO A 229 -1.50 -6.66 -2.67
C PRO A 229 -0.83 -5.30 -2.48
N ASN A 230 -0.84 -4.79 -1.25
CA ASN A 230 -0.31 -3.48 -0.89
C ASN A 230 0.99 -3.58 -0.07
N CYS A 231 1.73 -4.70 -0.16
CA CYS A 231 2.98 -4.90 0.56
C CYS A 231 4.12 -5.12 -0.43
N ARG A 232 4.92 -4.09 -0.65
CA ARG A 232 6.20 -4.15 -1.37
C ARG A 232 7.37 -4.21 -0.41
N THR A 233 7.17 -3.74 0.80
CA THR A 233 8.16 -3.80 1.88
C THR A 233 7.51 -4.39 3.12
N LEU A 234 8.10 -5.44 3.66
CA LEU A 234 7.77 -5.98 4.98
C LEU A 234 8.88 -5.60 5.95
N PHE A 235 8.54 -4.80 6.95
CA PHE A 235 9.43 -4.44 8.04
C PHE A 235 9.00 -5.20 9.31
N CYS A 236 9.82 -6.15 9.74
CA CYS A 236 9.61 -6.89 10.99
C CYS A 236 10.49 -6.28 12.08
N PHE A 237 9.88 -5.65 13.06
CA PHE A 237 10.57 -5.13 14.23
C PHE A 237 10.42 -6.09 15.42
N VAL A 238 11.54 -6.54 15.96
CA VAL A 238 11.59 -7.41 17.14
C VAL A 238 12.23 -6.65 18.29
N TYR A 239 11.46 -6.30 19.29
CA TYR A 239 11.96 -5.65 20.49
C TYR A 239 12.50 -6.68 21.48
N ASP A 240 13.80 -6.65 21.74
CA ASP A 240 14.50 -7.60 22.64
C ASP A 240 15.30 -6.85 23.72
N PRO A 241 14.63 -6.13 24.65
CA PRO A 241 15.27 -5.28 25.63
C PRO A 241 16.21 -6.03 26.61
N ASP A 242 15.99 -7.34 26.76
CA ASP A 242 16.73 -8.18 27.69
C ASP A 242 17.83 -9.01 26.99
N GLY A 243 18.01 -8.88 25.67
CA GLY A 243 19.01 -9.63 24.91
C GLY A 243 18.77 -11.14 24.93
N ARG A 244 17.52 -11.58 24.86
CA ARG A 244 17.12 -13.00 24.95
C ARG A 244 17.45 -13.78 23.68
N ILE A 245 17.52 -13.08 22.54
CA ILE A 245 17.79 -13.67 21.23
C ILE A 245 19.31 -13.81 21.08
N ALA A 246 19.82 -15.04 21.10
CA ALA A 246 21.25 -15.34 21.16
C ALA A 246 22.05 -14.84 19.94
N ASN A 247 21.45 -14.81 18.73
CA ASN A 247 22.12 -14.36 17.50
C ASN A 247 21.16 -13.51 16.65
N PRO A 248 20.87 -12.27 17.06
CA PRO A 248 19.95 -11.40 16.32
C PRO A 248 20.45 -11.11 14.90
N ARG A 249 21.74 -10.80 14.72
CA ARG A 249 22.32 -10.48 13.40
C ARG A 249 22.29 -11.67 12.44
N GLY A 250 22.38 -12.90 12.94
CA GLY A 250 22.23 -14.11 12.12
C GLY A 250 20.82 -14.19 11.54
N ILE A 251 19.78 -14.01 12.39
CA ILE A 251 18.39 -14.02 11.95
C ILE A 251 18.11 -12.88 10.96
N GLU A 252 18.60 -11.68 11.25
CA GLU A 252 18.48 -10.53 10.33
C GLU A 252 19.12 -10.82 8.98
N SER A 253 20.35 -11.37 8.98
CA SER A 253 21.08 -11.70 7.75
C SER A 253 20.38 -12.78 6.92
N ASP A 254 19.81 -13.79 7.58
CA ASP A 254 19.15 -14.92 6.92
C ASP A 254 17.80 -14.54 6.33
N LEU A 255 17.09 -13.60 6.96
CA LEU A 255 15.72 -13.23 6.58
C LEU A 255 15.64 -11.92 5.76
N ASN A 256 16.64 -11.06 5.85
CA ASN A 256 16.70 -9.85 5.01
C ASN A 256 16.89 -10.24 3.55
N ALA A 257 15.91 -9.97 2.73
CA ALA A 257 15.91 -10.36 1.34
C ALA A 257 15.23 -9.30 0.45
N ASN A 258 15.69 -9.23 -0.79
CA ASN A 258 14.96 -8.59 -1.87
C ASN A 258 14.52 -9.72 -2.80
N GLN A 259 13.26 -10.15 -2.70
CA GLN A 259 12.70 -11.24 -3.50
C GLN A 259 11.65 -10.66 -4.44
N ASP A 260 11.91 -10.75 -5.75
CA ASP A 260 10.98 -10.37 -6.82
C ASP A 260 10.20 -9.07 -6.52
N ASP A 261 9.02 -9.19 -5.90
CA ASP A 261 8.11 -8.08 -5.60
C ASP A 261 8.06 -7.69 -4.11
N LEU A 262 8.83 -8.34 -3.22
CA LEU A 262 8.82 -8.07 -1.79
C LEU A 262 10.23 -7.85 -1.24
N THR A 263 10.45 -6.68 -0.66
CA THR A 263 11.62 -6.39 0.15
C THR A 263 11.33 -6.73 1.62
N VAL A 264 12.06 -7.67 2.19
CA VAL A 264 11.96 -8.03 3.60
C VAL A 264 13.08 -7.37 4.38
N ARG A 265 12.72 -6.77 5.50
CA ARG A 265 13.65 -6.16 6.45
C ARG A 265 13.26 -6.57 7.86
N VAL A 266 14.18 -7.26 8.52
CA VAL A 266 14.06 -7.65 9.93
C VAL A 266 15.06 -6.82 10.73
N LEU A 267 14.60 -6.24 11.83
CA LEU A 267 15.42 -5.53 12.79
C LEU A 267 15.12 -6.08 14.19
N ILE A 268 16.14 -6.62 14.84
CA ILE A 268 16.08 -7.09 16.22
C ILE A 268 16.92 -6.13 17.07
N ALA A 269 16.23 -5.32 17.87
CA ALA A 269 16.88 -4.28 18.66
C ALA A 269 16.43 -4.33 20.12
N PRO A 270 17.33 -3.89 21.07
CA PRO A 270 16.97 -3.73 22.47
C PRO A 270 15.87 -2.68 22.65
#